data_822d10e7bc7389ca4916f99dc44cea46
#
_entry.id   822d10e7bc7389ca4916f99dc44cea46
#
_cell.length_a   1.000
_cell.length_b   1.000
_cell.length_c   1.000
_cell.angle_alpha   90.00
_cell.angle_beta   90.00
_cell.angle_gamma   90.00
#
_symmetry.space_group_name_H-M   'P 1'
#
loop_
_entity.id
_entity.type
_entity.pdbx_description
1 polymer ?
#
loop_
_entity_poly.entity_id
_entity_poly.type
_entity_poly.pdbx_seq_one_letter_code
_entity_poly.pdbx_strand_id
1 'polypeptide(L)'
;AGVRLLRERFDKEGVLGHSEGGSIALMLAADNQVDFAISLAGMIVSGAETLLEQNRHALESAGLPESEVEAYCGLLSNTFEAIKNGTPFPSADAYALSDALRQNYLAASQQFSTPYMKYFIALDLSQRLSAVTCPVMALNGTKDTQVQCDRNMKALKAALPSGGKNIIHAEEGLTHLFQHCVTGEVSEYKSIEETFSPEVLSEMIAWIKTL
;
A
#
# COMPACT_ATOMS: atom_id res chain seq x y z
N ALA A 1 10.95 18.82 2.47
CA ALA A 1 10.90 20.26 2.12
C ALA A 1 9.61 20.90 2.64
N GLY A 2 8.39 20.40 2.28
CA GLY A 2 7.11 21.01 2.66
C GLY A 2 6.90 21.16 4.16
N VAL A 3 7.19 20.13 4.95
CA VAL A 3 7.05 20.16 6.43
C VAL A 3 7.90 21.29 7.04
N ARG A 4 9.15 21.48 6.57
CA ARG A 4 10.00 22.57 7.10
C ARG A 4 9.41 23.96 6.83
N LEU A 5 8.82 24.16 5.65
CA LEU A 5 8.18 25.41 5.30
C LEU A 5 6.93 25.68 6.15
N LEU A 6 6.15 24.64 6.46
CA LEU A 6 4.97 24.76 7.32
C LEU A 6 5.36 25.10 8.76
N ARG A 7 6.43 24.50 9.29
CA ARG A 7 6.94 24.78 10.65
C ARG A 7 7.40 26.23 10.87
N GLU A 8 7.67 26.98 9.81
CA GLU A 8 7.94 28.41 9.92
C GLU A 8 6.68 29.26 10.17
N ARG A 9 5.48 28.66 10.00
CA ARG A 9 4.19 29.38 10.00
C ARG A 9 3.17 28.82 10.97
N PHE A 10 3.31 27.58 11.36
CA PHE A 10 2.33 26.89 12.18
C PHE A 10 3.03 26.14 13.33
N ASP A 11 2.32 26.01 14.45
CA ASP A 11 2.83 25.34 15.66
C ASP A 11 2.64 23.83 15.62
N LYS A 12 1.79 23.35 14.70
CA LYS A 12 1.47 21.92 14.54
C LYS A 12 1.23 21.59 13.06
N GLU A 13 1.92 20.61 12.54
CA GLU A 13 1.76 20.12 11.18
C GLU A 13 1.56 18.61 11.13
N GLY A 14 0.57 18.19 10.36
CA GLY A 14 0.33 16.79 10.03
C GLY A 14 0.57 16.51 8.56
N VAL A 15 0.62 15.23 8.26
CA VAL A 15 0.65 14.72 6.89
C VAL A 15 -0.50 13.75 6.67
N LEU A 16 -1.14 13.86 5.51
CA LEU A 16 -2.11 12.90 5.02
C LEU A 16 -1.58 12.33 3.70
N GLY A 17 -1.63 11.03 3.55
CA GLY A 17 -1.27 10.35 2.31
C GLY A 17 -2.19 9.20 2.00
N HIS A 18 -2.38 8.92 0.69
CA HIS A 18 -3.17 7.82 0.19
C HIS A 18 -2.28 6.80 -0.54
N SER A 19 -2.55 5.52 -0.38
CA SER A 19 -1.81 4.43 -1.02
C SER A 19 -0.32 4.50 -0.67
N GLU A 20 0.59 4.60 -1.63
CA GLU A 20 2.01 4.86 -1.37
C GLU A 20 2.23 6.13 -0.54
N GLY A 21 1.43 7.18 -0.77
CA GLY A 21 1.46 8.39 0.05
C GLY A 21 1.11 8.11 1.51
N GLY A 22 0.24 7.15 1.80
CA GLY A 22 -0.07 6.67 3.16
C GLY A 22 1.13 6.02 3.84
N SER A 23 1.89 5.22 3.10
CA SER A 23 3.17 4.66 3.58
C SER A 23 4.21 5.76 3.84
N ILE A 24 4.31 6.76 2.93
CA ILE A 24 5.20 7.91 3.10
C ILE A 24 4.81 8.74 4.34
N ALA A 25 3.51 8.92 4.60
CA ALA A 25 3.03 9.61 5.79
C ALA A 25 3.50 8.90 7.07
N LEU A 26 3.42 7.58 7.11
CA LEU A 26 3.92 6.77 8.23
C LEU A 26 5.45 6.80 8.35
N MET A 27 6.17 6.87 7.24
CA MET A 27 7.63 7.05 7.27
C MET A 27 8.01 8.39 7.89
N LEU A 28 7.31 9.48 7.53
CA LEU A 28 7.54 10.80 8.12
C LEU A 28 7.22 10.82 9.61
N ALA A 29 6.19 10.09 10.05
CA ALA A 29 5.86 9.90 11.45
C ALA A 29 6.96 9.12 12.19
N ALA A 30 7.46 8.03 11.62
CA ALA A 30 8.55 7.23 12.19
C ALA A 30 9.88 8.02 12.28
N ASP A 31 10.09 8.95 11.37
CA ASP A 31 11.26 9.86 11.38
C ASP A 31 11.04 11.11 12.27
N ASN A 32 9.94 11.17 13.03
CA ASN A 32 9.56 12.30 13.90
C ASN A 32 9.54 13.65 13.17
N GLN A 33 9.12 13.65 11.91
CA GLN A 33 9.10 14.86 11.08
C GLN A 33 7.74 15.58 11.11
N VAL A 34 6.71 14.99 11.69
CA VAL A 34 5.34 15.54 11.75
C VAL A 34 4.73 15.34 13.14
N ASP A 35 3.75 16.15 13.48
CA ASP A 35 3.07 16.11 14.77
C ASP A 35 1.89 15.12 14.80
N PHE A 36 1.39 14.72 13.62
CA PHE A 36 0.44 13.63 13.42
C PHE A 36 0.49 13.14 11.98
N ALA A 37 0.00 11.92 11.74
CA ALA A 37 -0.09 11.35 10.39
C ALA A 37 -1.44 10.68 10.15
N ILE A 38 -1.96 10.83 8.91
CA ILE A 38 -3.12 10.08 8.41
C ILE A 38 -2.66 9.24 7.23
N SER A 39 -2.81 7.94 7.35
CA SER A 39 -2.52 6.95 6.31
C SER A 39 -3.82 6.36 5.78
N LEU A 40 -4.14 6.67 4.53
CA LEU A 40 -5.29 6.14 3.82
C LEU A 40 -4.82 5.03 2.89
N ALA A 41 -5.24 3.79 3.14
CA ALA A 41 -4.87 2.60 2.37
C ALA A 41 -3.35 2.48 2.13
N GLY A 42 -2.55 2.83 3.16
CA GLY A 42 -1.09 2.73 3.10
C GLY A 42 -0.60 1.29 3.17
N MET A 43 0.43 0.96 2.39
CA MET A 43 1.08 -0.34 2.43
C MET A 43 1.98 -0.43 3.67
N ILE A 44 1.73 -1.43 4.49
CA ILE A 44 2.48 -1.72 5.73
C ILE A 44 3.39 -2.93 5.52
N VAL A 45 2.89 -3.93 4.82
CA VAL A 45 3.69 -5.06 4.36
C VAL A 45 4.69 -4.61 3.27
N SER A 46 5.66 -5.45 2.96
CA SER A 46 6.68 -5.07 1.97
C SER A 46 6.08 -4.76 0.59
N GLY A 47 6.75 -3.88 -0.16
CA GLY A 47 6.37 -3.59 -1.54
C GLY A 47 6.36 -4.84 -2.41
N ALA A 48 7.26 -5.79 -2.16
CA ALA A 48 7.26 -7.10 -2.83
C ALA A 48 5.97 -7.88 -2.60
N GLU A 49 5.51 -7.96 -1.35
CA GLU A 49 4.27 -8.66 -0.99
C GLU A 49 3.05 -7.97 -1.61
N THR A 50 2.99 -6.64 -1.53
CA THR A 50 1.90 -5.85 -2.13
C THR A 50 1.81 -6.09 -3.64
N LEU A 51 2.95 -6.04 -4.36
CA LEU A 51 2.97 -6.30 -5.81
C LEU A 51 2.58 -7.73 -6.16
N LEU A 52 2.99 -8.71 -5.36
CA LEU A 52 2.59 -10.10 -5.54
C LEU A 52 1.08 -10.27 -5.41
N GLU A 53 0.47 -9.70 -4.39
CA GLU A 53 -0.97 -9.74 -4.16
C GLU A 53 -1.76 -9.07 -5.28
N GLN A 54 -1.32 -7.87 -5.71
CA GLN A 54 -1.94 -7.16 -6.82
C GLN A 54 -1.90 -7.95 -8.13
N ASN A 55 -0.74 -8.55 -8.45
CA ASN A 55 -0.60 -9.35 -9.66
C ASN A 55 -1.45 -10.63 -9.60
N ARG A 56 -1.43 -11.35 -8.46
CA ARG A 56 -2.27 -12.52 -8.25
C ARG A 56 -3.74 -12.18 -8.47
N HIS A 57 -4.23 -11.16 -7.77
CA HIS A 57 -5.62 -10.73 -7.88
C HIS A 57 -6.00 -10.35 -9.33
N ALA A 58 -5.14 -9.61 -10.03
CA ALA A 58 -5.37 -9.22 -11.41
C ALA A 58 -5.46 -10.42 -12.36
N LEU A 59 -4.60 -11.43 -12.19
CA LEU A 59 -4.60 -12.64 -13.02
C LEU A 59 -5.83 -13.52 -12.74
N GLU A 60 -6.20 -13.69 -11.46
CA GLU A 60 -7.37 -14.41 -11.05
C GLU A 60 -8.66 -13.75 -11.56
N SER A 61 -8.76 -12.42 -11.41
CA SER A 61 -9.89 -11.63 -11.92
C SER A 61 -9.99 -11.66 -13.45
N ALA A 62 -8.85 -11.82 -14.16
CA ALA A 62 -8.83 -12.03 -15.60
C ALA A 62 -9.20 -13.47 -16.01
N GLY A 63 -9.44 -14.39 -15.06
CA GLY A 63 -9.87 -15.76 -15.29
C GLY A 63 -8.75 -16.68 -15.80
N LEU A 64 -7.48 -16.38 -15.49
CA LEU A 64 -6.38 -17.25 -15.88
C LEU A 64 -6.41 -18.56 -15.07
N PRO A 65 -5.92 -19.68 -15.65
CA PRO A 65 -5.77 -20.94 -14.94
C PRO A 65 -4.88 -20.78 -13.69
N GLU A 66 -5.24 -21.41 -12.58
CA GLU A 66 -4.50 -21.38 -11.33
C GLU A 66 -3.01 -21.74 -11.52
N SER A 67 -2.71 -22.71 -12.38
CA SER A 67 -1.35 -23.12 -12.70
C SER A 67 -0.51 -22.00 -13.33
N GLU A 68 -1.11 -21.15 -14.18
CA GLU A 68 -0.42 -19.98 -14.75
C GLU A 68 -0.28 -18.85 -13.74
N VAL A 69 -1.28 -18.63 -12.90
CA VAL A 69 -1.22 -17.65 -11.79
C VAL A 69 -0.08 -18.01 -10.85
N GLU A 70 0.01 -19.28 -10.41
CA GLU A 70 1.08 -19.74 -9.53
C GLU A 70 2.47 -19.64 -10.19
N ALA A 71 2.58 -20.02 -11.46
CA ALA A 71 3.84 -19.93 -12.19
C ALA A 71 4.31 -18.47 -12.33
N TYR A 72 3.41 -17.55 -12.66
CA TYR A 72 3.73 -16.13 -12.80
C TYR A 72 4.07 -15.48 -11.45
N CYS A 73 3.29 -15.74 -10.41
CA CYS A 73 3.58 -15.26 -9.05
C CYS A 73 4.91 -15.82 -8.51
N GLY A 74 5.23 -17.08 -8.82
CA GLY A 74 6.52 -17.67 -8.50
C GLY A 74 7.70 -16.98 -9.19
N LEU A 75 7.53 -16.63 -10.48
CA LEU A 75 8.51 -15.87 -11.24
C LEU A 75 8.72 -14.47 -10.64
N LEU A 76 7.63 -13.76 -10.30
CA LEU A 76 7.70 -12.45 -9.64
C LEU A 76 8.37 -12.53 -8.27
N SER A 77 8.01 -13.51 -7.44
CA SER A 77 8.61 -13.72 -6.13
C SER A 77 10.12 -13.89 -6.22
N ASN A 78 10.59 -14.77 -7.13
CA ASN A 78 12.01 -14.97 -7.35
C ASN A 78 12.72 -13.73 -7.93
N THR A 79 12.01 -12.94 -8.72
CA THR A 79 12.53 -11.65 -9.23
C THR A 79 12.69 -10.63 -8.09
N PHE A 80 11.73 -10.55 -7.17
CA PHE A 80 11.81 -9.64 -6.03
C PHE A 80 12.89 -10.06 -5.04
N GLU A 81 13.10 -11.36 -4.83
CA GLU A 81 14.24 -11.83 -4.06
C GLU A 81 15.58 -11.54 -4.76
N ALA A 82 15.66 -11.67 -6.08
CA ALA A 82 16.84 -11.28 -6.84
C ALA A 82 17.15 -9.78 -6.68
N ILE A 83 16.13 -8.92 -6.66
CA ILE A 83 16.29 -7.48 -6.40
C ILE A 83 16.88 -7.22 -5.01
N LYS A 84 16.32 -7.86 -3.98
CA LYS A 84 16.78 -7.70 -2.59
C LYS A 84 18.23 -8.17 -2.41
N ASN A 85 18.61 -9.23 -3.12
CA ASN A 85 19.93 -9.86 -3.02
C ASN A 85 20.94 -9.29 -4.03
N GLY A 86 20.53 -8.41 -4.95
CA GLY A 86 21.41 -7.87 -5.99
C GLY A 86 21.87 -8.92 -7.02
N THR A 87 21.09 -9.99 -7.24
CA THR A 87 21.39 -11.07 -8.19
C THR A 87 20.64 -10.88 -9.51
N PRO A 88 21.06 -11.57 -10.60
CA PRO A 88 20.32 -11.54 -11.88
C PRO A 88 18.89 -12.05 -11.73
N PHE A 89 17.99 -11.48 -12.53
CA PHE A 89 16.58 -11.91 -12.58
C PHE A 89 16.48 -13.34 -13.17
N PRO A 90 15.50 -14.13 -12.71
CA PRO A 90 15.22 -15.44 -13.29
C PRO A 90 14.75 -15.31 -14.74
N SER A 91 15.03 -16.32 -15.56
CA SER A 91 14.49 -16.41 -16.92
C SER A 91 13.01 -16.83 -16.87
N ALA A 92 12.15 -16.13 -17.61
CA ALA A 92 10.75 -16.49 -17.78
C ALA A 92 10.57 -17.87 -18.46
N ASP A 93 11.58 -18.35 -19.21
CA ASP A 93 11.54 -19.65 -19.88
C ASP A 93 11.60 -20.84 -18.92
N ALA A 94 12.03 -20.61 -17.69
CA ALA A 94 12.04 -21.62 -16.64
C ALA A 94 10.65 -21.89 -16.03
N TYR A 95 9.63 -21.11 -16.42
CA TYR A 95 8.27 -21.17 -15.88
C TYR A 95 7.25 -21.55 -16.98
N ALA A 96 6.24 -22.33 -16.59
CA ALA A 96 5.15 -22.75 -17.49
C ALA A 96 4.15 -21.60 -17.71
N LEU A 97 4.52 -20.65 -18.55
CA LEU A 97 3.74 -19.44 -18.84
C LEU A 97 3.32 -19.40 -20.31
N SER A 98 2.16 -18.81 -20.57
CA SER A 98 1.76 -18.39 -21.92
C SER A 98 2.70 -17.32 -22.47
N ASP A 99 2.73 -17.16 -23.79
CA ASP A 99 3.56 -16.14 -24.46
C ASP A 99 3.14 -14.72 -23.99
N ALA A 100 1.85 -14.50 -23.76
CA ALA A 100 1.35 -13.23 -23.25
C ALA A 100 1.94 -12.88 -21.87
N LEU A 101 1.98 -13.83 -20.92
CA LEU A 101 2.57 -13.62 -19.61
C LEU A 101 4.08 -13.45 -19.66
N ARG A 102 4.78 -14.17 -20.58
CA ARG A 102 6.21 -13.95 -20.80
C ARG A 102 6.50 -12.52 -21.26
N GLN A 103 5.74 -12.01 -22.23
CA GLN A 103 5.89 -10.64 -22.71
C GLN A 103 5.55 -9.60 -21.63
N ASN A 104 4.51 -9.85 -20.85
CA ASN A 104 4.15 -9.01 -19.70
C ASN A 104 5.33 -8.94 -18.70
N TYR A 105 5.89 -10.09 -18.32
CA TYR A 105 7.04 -10.13 -17.42
C TYR A 105 8.25 -9.38 -17.98
N LEU A 106 8.57 -9.54 -19.26
CA LEU A 106 9.70 -8.85 -19.89
C LEU A 106 9.53 -7.32 -19.83
N ALA A 107 8.32 -6.82 -20.05
CA ALA A 107 8.00 -5.40 -19.90
C ALA A 107 8.12 -4.94 -18.43
N ALA A 108 7.55 -5.70 -17.49
CA ALA A 108 7.60 -5.41 -16.06
C ALA A 108 9.04 -5.44 -15.51
N SER A 109 9.88 -6.36 -15.96
CA SER A 109 11.26 -6.50 -15.51
C SER A 109 12.13 -5.26 -15.80
N GLN A 110 11.82 -4.53 -16.88
CA GLN A 110 12.47 -3.25 -17.17
C GLN A 110 12.14 -2.21 -16.09
N GLN A 111 10.88 -2.15 -15.65
CA GLN A 111 10.46 -1.24 -14.57
C GLN A 111 11.08 -1.66 -13.22
N PHE A 112 11.10 -2.96 -12.92
CA PHE A 112 11.71 -3.49 -11.69
C PHE A 112 13.22 -3.19 -11.60
N SER A 113 13.89 -2.97 -12.73
CA SER A 113 15.30 -2.59 -12.79
C SER A 113 15.59 -1.15 -12.37
N THR A 114 14.55 -0.28 -12.31
CA THR A 114 14.72 1.13 -11.92
C THR A 114 15.09 1.28 -10.43
N PRO A 115 15.86 2.32 -10.07
CA PRO A 115 16.21 2.56 -8.67
C PRO A 115 15.00 2.71 -7.75
N TYR A 116 13.94 3.37 -8.24
CA TYR A 116 12.69 3.54 -7.50
C TYR A 116 12.03 2.19 -7.19
N MET A 117 11.83 1.35 -8.20
CA MET A 117 11.17 0.04 -8.00
C MET A 117 11.99 -0.90 -7.11
N LYS A 118 13.31 -0.87 -7.23
CA LYS A 118 14.20 -1.62 -6.33
C LYS A 118 14.03 -1.20 -4.89
N TYR A 119 13.98 0.11 -4.64
CA TYR A 119 13.71 0.64 -3.30
C TYR A 119 12.33 0.24 -2.80
N PHE A 120 11.29 0.43 -3.63
CA PHE A 120 9.90 0.11 -3.31
C PHE A 120 9.73 -1.38 -2.95
N ILE A 121 10.28 -2.29 -3.77
CA ILE A 121 10.21 -3.75 -3.56
C ILE A 121 10.90 -4.17 -2.27
N ALA A 122 12.04 -3.54 -1.95
CA ALA A 122 12.80 -3.83 -0.75
C ALA A 122 12.25 -3.17 0.52
N LEU A 123 11.35 -2.19 0.38
CA LEU A 123 10.80 -1.46 1.51
C LEU A 123 9.90 -2.37 2.36
N ASP A 124 10.24 -2.48 3.64
CA ASP A 124 9.40 -3.07 4.69
C ASP A 124 9.17 -2.01 5.77
N LEU A 125 7.98 -1.41 5.71
CA LEU A 125 7.64 -0.32 6.62
C LEU A 125 7.41 -0.80 8.05
N SER A 126 6.97 -2.04 8.24
CA SER A 126 6.65 -2.60 9.57
C SER A 126 7.81 -2.48 10.56
N GLN A 127 9.05 -2.59 10.07
CA GLN A 127 10.26 -2.50 10.91
C GLN A 127 10.53 -1.07 11.45
N ARG A 128 9.93 -0.05 10.84
CA ARG A 128 10.15 1.36 11.21
C ARG A 128 9.07 1.91 12.13
N LEU A 129 7.88 1.29 12.15
CA LEU A 129 6.70 1.83 12.85
C LEU A 129 6.84 1.86 14.37
N SER A 130 7.71 1.03 14.95
CA SER A 130 8.02 1.07 16.38
C SER A 130 8.63 2.39 16.84
N ALA A 131 9.18 3.20 15.93
CA ALA A 131 9.76 4.51 16.21
C ALA A 131 8.72 5.65 16.20
N VAL A 132 7.47 5.38 15.80
CA VAL A 132 6.41 6.40 15.77
C VAL A 132 6.03 6.84 17.17
N THR A 133 6.09 8.15 17.40
CA THR A 133 5.76 8.77 18.68
C THR A 133 4.56 9.71 18.61
N CYS A 134 4.19 10.17 17.43
CA CYS A 134 3.05 11.07 17.22
C CYS A 134 1.74 10.26 17.00
N PRO A 135 0.56 10.90 17.18
CA PRO A 135 -0.72 10.30 16.83
C PRO A 135 -0.80 9.88 15.37
N VAL A 136 -1.35 8.69 15.12
CA VAL A 136 -1.57 8.15 13.77
C VAL A 136 -3.03 7.74 13.62
N MET A 137 -3.66 8.19 12.53
CA MET A 137 -4.90 7.61 12.03
C MET A 137 -4.58 6.79 10.77
N ALA A 138 -4.98 5.53 10.75
CA ALA A 138 -4.81 4.66 9.59
C ALA A 138 -6.13 4.00 9.23
N LEU A 139 -6.58 4.26 8.01
CA LEU A 139 -7.85 3.79 7.48
C LEU A 139 -7.61 2.97 6.22
N ASN A 140 -8.39 1.91 6.01
CA ASN A 140 -8.36 1.10 4.79
C ASN A 140 -9.74 0.52 4.49
N GLY A 141 -10.15 0.52 3.22
CA GLY A 141 -11.43 -0.06 2.82
C GLY A 141 -11.42 -1.58 2.89
N THR A 142 -12.48 -2.21 3.41
CA THR A 142 -12.56 -3.67 3.51
C THR A 142 -12.66 -4.37 2.14
N LYS A 143 -13.03 -3.61 1.09
CA LYS A 143 -13.07 -4.07 -0.30
C LYS A 143 -11.93 -3.53 -1.16
N ASP A 144 -10.85 -3.11 -0.53
CA ASP A 144 -9.64 -2.69 -1.23
C ASP A 144 -8.93 -3.91 -1.85
N THR A 145 -8.94 -4.00 -3.18
CA THR A 145 -8.28 -5.05 -3.96
C THR A 145 -6.83 -4.71 -4.33
N GLN A 146 -6.37 -3.47 -4.06
CA GLN A 146 -5.01 -3.02 -4.36
C GLN A 146 -4.08 -3.10 -3.15
N VAL A 147 -4.59 -2.75 -1.96
CA VAL A 147 -3.87 -2.85 -0.68
C VAL A 147 -4.77 -3.60 0.30
N GLN A 148 -4.53 -4.89 0.45
CA GLN A 148 -5.41 -5.76 1.24
C GLN A 148 -5.56 -5.27 2.69
N CYS A 149 -6.81 -4.94 3.06
CA CYS A 149 -7.15 -4.33 4.33
C CYS A 149 -6.69 -5.16 5.53
N ASP A 150 -7.15 -6.40 5.64
CA ASP A 150 -6.91 -7.25 6.81
C ASP A 150 -5.42 -7.43 7.09
N ARG A 151 -4.63 -7.67 6.05
CA ARG A 151 -3.21 -7.92 6.19
C ARG A 151 -2.45 -6.67 6.61
N ASN A 152 -2.72 -5.53 5.96
CA ASN A 152 -2.07 -4.27 6.28
C ASN A 152 -2.49 -3.72 7.65
N MET A 153 -3.78 -3.79 8.00
CA MET A 153 -4.27 -3.39 9.31
C MET A 153 -3.71 -4.26 10.43
N LYS A 154 -3.58 -5.57 10.21
CA LYS A 154 -2.95 -6.49 11.17
C LYS A 154 -1.47 -6.17 11.37
N ALA A 155 -0.73 -5.95 10.27
CA ALA A 155 0.68 -5.59 10.33
C ALA A 155 0.89 -4.26 11.07
N LEU A 156 0.04 -3.26 10.78
CA LEU A 156 0.09 -1.97 11.45
C LEU A 156 -0.19 -2.07 12.96
N LYS A 157 -1.25 -2.80 13.35
CA LYS A 157 -1.57 -3.03 14.78
C LYS A 157 -0.46 -3.73 15.53
N ALA A 158 0.31 -4.58 14.85
CA ALA A 158 1.44 -5.30 15.46
C ALA A 158 2.69 -4.43 15.62
N ALA A 159 2.90 -3.49 14.68
CA ALA A 159 4.14 -2.72 14.59
C ALA A 159 4.06 -1.32 15.23
N LEU A 160 2.89 -0.69 15.21
CA LEU A 160 2.71 0.65 15.78
C LEU A 160 2.65 0.57 17.31
N PRO A 161 3.35 1.45 18.05
CA PRO A 161 3.28 1.49 19.50
C PRO A 161 1.84 1.62 20.01
N SER A 162 1.48 0.83 21.00
CA SER A 162 0.17 0.91 21.65
C SER A 162 0.08 2.18 22.51
N GLY A 163 -1.06 2.85 22.46
CA GLY A 163 -1.35 4.04 23.26
C GLY A 163 -1.56 5.30 22.45
N GLY A 164 -1.74 6.40 23.15
CA GLY A 164 -1.98 7.70 22.54
C GLY A 164 -3.36 7.83 21.87
N LYS A 165 -3.42 8.67 20.85
CA LYS A 165 -4.65 8.96 20.07
C LYS A 165 -4.66 8.21 18.73
N ASN A 166 -4.04 7.03 18.66
CA ASN A 166 -4.00 6.24 17.45
C ASN A 166 -5.38 5.67 17.13
N ILE A 167 -5.77 5.74 15.83
CA ILE A 167 -6.93 5.07 15.27
C ILE A 167 -6.46 4.16 14.14
N ILE A 168 -6.86 2.89 14.18
CA ILE A 168 -6.62 1.92 13.12
C ILE A 168 -7.97 1.27 12.81
N HIS A 169 -8.60 1.72 11.73
CA HIS A 169 -9.98 1.37 11.41
C HIS A 169 -10.08 0.83 9.97
N ALA A 170 -10.83 -0.28 9.83
CA ALA A 170 -11.20 -0.86 8.54
C ALA A 170 -12.58 -0.32 8.16
N GLU A 171 -12.64 0.40 7.05
CA GLU A 171 -13.84 1.06 6.54
C GLU A 171 -14.69 0.05 5.75
N GLU A 172 -15.82 -0.33 6.32
CA GLU A 172 -16.67 -1.38 5.77
C GLU A 172 -17.24 -1.02 4.40
N GLY A 173 -17.07 -1.92 3.43
CA GLY A 173 -17.64 -1.79 2.10
C GLY A 173 -16.98 -0.77 1.18
N LEU A 174 -15.84 -0.17 1.58
CA LEU A 174 -15.14 0.83 0.79
C LEU A 174 -14.00 0.23 -0.06
N THR A 175 -13.80 0.83 -1.24
CA THR A 175 -12.69 0.53 -2.16
C THR A 175 -11.36 1.10 -1.67
N HIS A 176 -10.30 0.89 -2.47
CA HIS A 176 -9.02 1.59 -2.33
C HIS A 176 -9.14 3.13 -2.37
N LEU A 177 -10.12 3.65 -3.11
CA LEU A 177 -10.39 5.08 -3.22
C LEU A 177 -11.37 5.60 -2.16
N PHE A 178 -11.73 4.77 -1.18
CA PHE A 178 -12.71 5.10 -0.13
C PHE A 178 -14.08 5.47 -0.70
N GLN A 179 -14.53 4.74 -1.71
CA GLN A 179 -15.85 4.83 -2.34
C GLN A 179 -16.67 3.61 -1.92
N HIS A 180 -17.96 3.77 -1.64
CA HIS A 180 -18.88 2.64 -1.48
C HIS A 180 -19.00 1.85 -2.78
N CYS A 181 -18.92 0.53 -2.70
CA CYS A 181 -18.85 -0.34 -3.87
C CYS A 181 -19.57 -1.66 -3.66
N VAL A 182 -19.76 -2.39 -4.75
CA VAL A 182 -20.29 -3.76 -4.72
C VAL A 182 -19.16 -4.79 -4.67
N THR A 183 -18.20 -4.67 -5.57
CA THR A 183 -17.11 -5.65 -5.73
C THR A 183 -15.77 -5.20 -5.16
N GLY A 184 -15.47 -3.90 -5.24
CA GLY A 184 -14.15 -3.33 -4.93
C GLY A 184 -13.15 -3.39 -6.08
N GLU A 185 -13.55 -3.97 -7.22
CA GLU A 185 -12.72 -4.07 -8.41
C GLU A 185 -12.43 -2.70 -9.02
N VAL A 186 -11.20 -2.52 -9.53
CA VAL A 186 -10.78 -1.27 -10.20
C VAL A 186 -11.70 -0.93 -11.38
N SER A 187 -12.23 -1.94 -12.06
CA SER A 187 -13.18 -1.76 -13.18
C SER A 187 -14.48 -1.07 -12.75
N GLU A 188 -14.89 -1.22 -11.50
CA GLU A 188 -16.11 -0.60 -10.94
C GLU A 188 -15.97 0.91 -10.73
N TYR A 189 -14.77 1.43 -10.53
CA TYR A 189 -14.53 2.84 -10.16
C TYR A 189 -15.18 3.83 -11.13
N LYS A 190 -15.25 3.49 -12.41
CA LYS A 190 -15.86 4.36 -13.44
C LYS A 190 -17.36 4.54 -13.31
N SER A 191 -18.05 3.63 -12.62
CA SER A 191 -19.49 3.63 -12.42
C SER A 191 -19.92 4.19 -11.06
N ILE A 192 -18.97 4.46 -10.18
CA ILE A 192 -19.23 5.02 -8.85
C ILE A 192 -19.25 6.54 -8.95
N GLU A 193 -20.39 7.15 -8.61
CA GLU A 193 -20.54 8.62 -8.59
C GLU A 193 -19.83 9.26 -7.39
N GLU A 194 -19.75 8.54 -6.27
CA GLU A 194 -19.09 9.00 -5.06
C GLU A 194 -17.60 9.19 -5.31
N THR A 195 -17.08 10.37 -5.02
CA THR A 195 -15.63 10.65 -5.13
C THR A 195 -14.87 10.10 -3.94
N PHE A 196 -15.42 10.25 -2.73
CA PHE A 196 -14.83 9.83 -1.47
C PHE A 196 -15.91 9.79 -0.40
N SER A 197 -15.91 8.80 0.51
CA SER A 197 -16.91 8.66 1.57
C SER A 197 -16.95 9.89 2.48
N PRO A 198 -18.13 10.55 2.62
CA PRO A 198 -18.32 11.65 3.57
C PRO A 198 -18.12 11.24 5.02
N GLU A 199 -18.40 9.98 5.36
CA GLU A 199 -18.22 9.41 6.70
C GLU A 199 -16.74 9.40 7.07
N VAL A 200 -15.88 8.93 6.17
CA VAL A 200 -14.41 8.92 6.35
C VAL A 200 -13.86 10.34 6.50
N LEU A 201 -14.35 11.29 5.67
CA LEU A 201 -13.99 12.71 5.82
C LEU A 201 -14.36 13.24 7.20
N SER A 202 -15.56 12.91 7.67
CA SER A 202 -16.08 13.35 8.97
C SER A 202 -15.26 12.75 10.12
N GLU A 203 -14.89 11.48 10.02
CA GLU A 203 -14.04 10.79 11.00
C GLU A 203 -12.65 11.43 11.10
N MET A 204 -12.01 11.68 9.95
CA MET A 204 -10.71 12.38 9.92
C MET A 204 -10.78 13.76 10.57
N ILE A 205 -11.81 14.57 10.23
CA ILE A 205 -12.00 15.91 10.79
C ILE A 205 -12.25 15.84 12.30
N ALA A 206 -13.07 14.89 12.76
CA ALA A 206 -13.34 14.70 14.17
C ALA A 206 -12.07 14.36 14.94
N TRP A 207 -11.27 13.43 14.40
CA TRP A 207 -10.00 13.03 15.02
C TRP A 207 -8.98 14.17 15.07
N ILE A 208 -8.77 14.91 13.98
CA ILE A 208 -7.85 16.05 13.94
C ILE A 208 -8.19 17.07 15.02
N LYS A 209 -9.48 17.32 15.27
CA LYS A 209 -9.94 18.26 16.31
C LYS A 209 -9.61 17.80 17.74
N THR A 210 -9.24 16.54 17.94
CA THR A 210 -8.83 16.03 19.25
C THR A 210 -7.33 16.19 19.53
N LEU A 211 -6.56 16.51 18.49
CA LEU A 211 -5.11 16.65 18.57
C LEU A 211 -4.70 18.01 19.14
#